data_f174e37134736284c87420b70a911de8
#
_entry.id   f174e37134736284c87420b70a911de8
#
_cell.length_a   1.000
_cell.length_b   1.000
_cell.length_c   1.000
_cell.angle_alpha   90.00
_cell.angle_beta   90.00
_cell.angle_gamma   90.00
#
_symmetry.space_group_name_H-M   'P 1'
#
loop_
_entity.id
_entity.type
_entity.pdbx_description
1 polymer ?
#
loop_
_entity_poly.entity_id
_entity_poly.type
_entity_poly.pdbx_seq_one_letter_code
_entity_poly.pdbx_strand_id
1 'polypeptide(L)'
;KELAEMMYETITNKFNDLPDDALVYPAHGAGSLCGKNMSDASSSTLGNERMSNWAFKKQSKEEFMNTILDGQPFIPHYFGFDVDTNKVGADDLKPSIDKIPFSENAISEGLIVDMRDEETFKKGHLEGSFNIQAVSDNAKFETWLGSIIKPEDTFTLVIDSKENKDAMLHRVAKIGYEKLLNKVITISDENLETTEKLNLEDFKNNSDKYTIVDIRNNSEVEEGKFFDSAISHPLNELRDTANEIPTDKPIVVHCAGGYRSAAGSSILQKKLNGVTVYDLSDNIKEFK
;
A
#
# COMPACT_ATOMS: atom_id res chain seq x y z
N LYS A 1 -17.17 -12.64 2.00
CA LYS A 1 -17.85 -13.96 2.12
C LYS A 1 -19.08 -13.99 1.21
N GLU A 2 -20.01 -13.05 1.35
CA GLU A 2 -21.23 -12.92 0.55
C GLU A 2 -20.95 -12.84 -0.97
N LEU A 3 -20.00 -12.02 -1.39
CA LEU A 3 -19.60 -11.92 -2.81
C LEU A 3 -19.03 -13.22 -3.37
N ALA A 4 -18.28 -13.99 -2.58
CA ALA A 4 -17.78 -15.30 -3.00
C ALA A 4 -18.92 -16.31 -3.20
N GLU A 5 -19.94 -16.24 -2.37
CA GLU A 5 -21.16 -17.03 -2.48
C GLU A 5 -21.94 -16.67 -3.75
N MET A 6 -22.14 -15.38 -4.00
CA MET A 6 -22.79 -14.89 -5.22
C MET A 6 -21.99 -15.28 -6.49
N MET A 7 -20.67 -15.32 -6.42
CA MET A 7 -19.82 -15.73 -7.53
C MET A 7 -19.98 -17.23 -7.82
N TYR A 8 -20.02 -18.08 -6.79
CA TYR A 8 -20.31 -19.51 -6.95
C TYR A 8 -21.65 -19.73 -7.68
N GLU A 9 -22.71 -19.08 -7.22
CA GLU A 9 -24.04 -19.17 -7.85
C GLU A 9 -24.03 -18.67 -9.30
N THR A 10 -23.27 -17.62 -9.58
CA THR A 10 -23.18 -17.08 -10.93
C THR A 10 -22.46 -18.05 -11.87
N ILE A 11 -21.32 -18.59 -11.47
CA ILE A 11 -20.52 -19.52 -12.28
C ILE A 11 -21.27 -20.84 -12.49
N THR A 12 -21.91 -21.35 -11.41
CA THR A 12 -22.61 -22.64 -11.45
C THR A 12 -23.91 -22.59 -12.26
N ASN A 13 -24.64 -21.46 -12.24
CA ASN A 13 -25.98 -21.41 -12.79
C ASN A 13 -26.12 -20.51 -14.02
N LYS A 14 -25.50 -19.31 -14.03
CA LYS A 14 -25.76 -18.31 -15.08
C LYS A 14 -24.98 -18.53 -16.38
N PHE A 15 -23.87 -19.26 -16.33
CA PHE A 15 -23.06 -19.53 -17.53
C PHE A 15 -23.39 -20.85 -18.20
N ASN A 16 -24.28 -21.67 -17.63
CA ASN A 16 -24.58 -23.00 -18.16
C ASN A 16 -25.19 -22.98 -19.59
N ASP A 17 -26.05 -21.99 -19.85
CA ASP A 17 -26.78 -21.87 -21.11
C ASP A 17 -26.02 -21.10 -22.20
N LEU A 18 -24.81 -20.61 -21.89
CA LEU A 18 -23.99 -19.89 -22.87
C LEU A 18 -23.16 -20.87 -23.71
N PRO A 19 -22.95 -20.57 -25.01
CA PRO A 19 -22.20 -21.45 -25.90
C PRO A 19 -20.68 -21.41 -25.57
N ASP A 20 -19.99 -22.51 -25.91
CA ASP A 20 -18.55 -22.64 -25.62
C ASP A 20 -17.66 -21.66 -26.39
N ASP A 21 -18.13 -21.13 -27.53
CA ASP A 21 -17.44 -20.12 -28.33
C ASP A 21 -17.69 -18.70 -27.87
N ALA A 22 -18.53 -18.50 -26.83
CA ALA A 22 -18.70 -17.18 -26.22
C ALA A 22 -17.36 -16.62 -25.72
N LEU A 23 -17.03 -15.41 -26.16
CA LEU A 23 -15.78 -14.73 -25.78
C LEU A 23 -15.83 -14.21 -24.36
N VAL A 24 -14.76 -14.47 -23.62
CA VAL A 24 -14.54 -13.98 -22.25
C VAL A 24 -13.42 -12.94 -22.27
N TYR A 25 -13.74 -11.73 -21.86
CA TYR A 25 -12.78 -10.65 -21.68
C TYR A 25 -12.66 -10.32 -20.18
N PRO A 26 -11.52 -10.60 -19.54
CA PRO A 26 -11.33 -10.27 -18.14
C PRO A 26 -11.29 -8.75 -17.95
N ALA A 27 -11.85 -8.26 -16.85
CA ALA A 27 -11.86 -6.83 -16.53
C ALA A 27 -10.45 -6.28 -16.17
N HIS A 28 -9.54 -7.16 -15.79
CA HIS A 28 -8.17 -6.83 -15.37
C HIS A 28 -7.17 -7.79 -16.00
N GLY A 29 -5.95 -7.31 -16.23
CA GLY A 29 -4.82 -8.13 -16.70
C GLY A 29 -4.10 -8.86 -15.57
N ALA A 30 -3.15 -9.72 -15.93
CA ALA A 30 -2.28 -10.41 -15.00
C ALA A 30 -1.56 -9.45 -14.05
N GLY A 31 -1.40 -9.84 -12.78
CA GLY A 31 -0.80 -9.02 -11.73
C GLY A 31 -1.75 -8.02 -11.07
N SER A 32 -3.03 -7.99 -11.45
CA SER A 32 -4.06 -7.22 -10.74
C SER A 32 -4.27 -7.75 -9.31
N LEU A 33 -4.51 -6.84 -8.36
CA LEU A 33 -4.91 -7.21 -6.99
C LEU A 33 -6.26 -7.94 -6.92
N CYS A 34 -7.09 -7.81 -7.97
CA CYS A 34 -8.42 -8.42 -8.04
C CYS A 34 -8.42 -9.82 -8.66
N GLY A 35 -7.31 -10.28 -9.23
CA GLY A 35 -7.24 -11.56 -9.94
C GLY A 35 -6.24 -12.53 -9.32
N LYS A 36 -6.67 -13.79 -9.14
CA LYS A 36 -5.82 -14.88 -8.68
C LYS A 36 -5.48 -15.78 -9.87
N ASN A 37 -4.17 -16.04 -10.10
CA ASN A 37 -3.69 -16.93 -11.16
C ASN A 37 -4.21 -16.57 -12.58
N MET A 38 -4.24 -15.30 -12.91
CA MET A 38 -4.63 -14.84 -14.25
C MET A 38 -3.54 -15.16 -15.28
N SER A 39 -3.94 -15.60 -16.46
CA SER A 39 -3.04 -15.75 -17.61
C SER A 39 -2.70 -14.39 -18.24
N ASP A 40 -1.64 -14.33 -19.05
CA ASP A 40 -1.28 -13.14 -19.82
C ASP A 40 -2.21 -12.88 -21.03
N ALA A 41 -3.15 -13.79 -21.31
CA ALA A 41 -4.08 -13.64 -22.40
C ALA A 41 -5.12 -12.56 -22.11
N SER A 42 -5.38 -11.69 -23.10
CA SER A 42 -6.36 -10.61 -22.99
C SER A 42 -7.81 -11.09 -23.23
N SER A 43 -8.00 -12.32 -23.68
CA SER A 43 -9.32 -12.95 -23.91
C SER A 43 -9.23 -14.47 -23.90
N SER A 44 -10.36 -15.10 -23.68
CA SER A 44 -10.53 -16.55 -23.71
C SER A 44 -11.88 -16.92 -24.32
N THR A 45 -12.22 -18.21 -24.38
CA THR A 45 -13.58 -18.66 -24.67
C THR A 45 -14.17 -19.37 -23.46
N LEU A 46 -15.48 -19.34 -23.31
CA LEU A 46 -16.16 -20.00 -22.19
C LEU A 46 -15.88 -21.52 -22.16
N GLY A 47 -15.73 -22.16 -23.32
CA GLY A 47 -15.32 -23.54 -23.40
C GLY A 47 -13.93 -23.80 -22.83
N ASN A 48 -12.96 -22.92 -23.13
CA ASN A 48 -11.62 -22.99 -22.52
C ASN A 48 -11.67 -22.79 -20.99
N GLU A 49 -12.47 -21.82 -20.52
CA GLU A 49 -12.64 -21.60 -19.07
C GLU A 49 -13.25 -22.82 -18.38
N ARG A 50 -14.27 -23.43 -18.95
CA ARG A 50 -14.87 -24.69 -18.43
C ARG A 50 -13.87 -25.83 -18.33
N MET A 51 -12.92 -25.93 -19.27
CA MET A 51 -11.90 -26.98 -19.28
C MET A 51 -10.74 -26.71 -18.30
N SER A 52 -10.24 -25.48 -18.22
CA SER A 52 -8.97 -25.15 -17.56
C SER A 52 -9.15 -24.39 -16.26
N ASN A 53 -10.17 -23.57 -16.11
CA ASN A 53 -10.36 -22.74 -14.96
C ASN A 53 -10.96 -23.53 -13.79
N TRP A 54 -10.26 -23.50 -12.64
CA TRP A 54 -10.66 -24.23 -11.44
C TRP A 54 -12.08 -23.86 -10.96
N ALA A 55 -12.52 -22.61 -11.20
CA ALA A 55 -13.83 -22.12 -10.77
C ALA A 55 -15.00 -22.83 -11.45
N PHE A 56 -14.80 -23.38 -12.66
CA PHE A 56 -15.80 -24.16 -13.39
C PHE A 56 -15.75 -25.67 -13.09
N LYS A 57 -14.77 -26.12 -12.31
CA LYS A 57 -14.70 -27.56 -11.94
C LYS A 57 -15.80 -27.91 -10.96
N LYS A 58 -16.27 -29.17 -11.06
CA LYS A 58 -17.26 -29.67 -10.10
C LYS A 58 -16.68 -29.70 -8.69
N GLN A 59 -17.24 -28.89 -7.79
CA GLN A 59 -16.83 -28.73 -6.40
C GLN A 59 -18.01 -28.28 -5.55
N SER A 60 -17.91 -28.44 -4.25
CA SER A 60 -18.92 -27.91 -3.31
C SER A 60 -18.81 -26.39 -3.20
N LYS A 61 -19.88 -25.73 -2.76
CA LYS A 61 -19.86 -24.29 -2.48
C LYS A 61 -18.81 -23.93 -1.43
N GLU A 62 -18.64 -24.77 -0.42
CA GLU A 62 -17.66 -24.56 0.64
C GLU A 62 -16.22 -24.63 0.11
N GLU A 63 -15.89 -25.64 -0.71
CA GLU A 63 -14.58 -25.76 -1.36
C GLU A 63 -14.29 -24.56 -2.27
N PHE A 64 -15.26 -24.13 -3.07
CA PHE A 64 -15.12 -22.95 -3.92
C PHE A 64 -14.84 -21.69 -3.08
N MET A 65 -15.64 -21.48 -2.02
CA MET A 65 -15.50 -20.32 -1.15
C MET A 65 -14.16 -20.32 -0.42
N ASN A 66 -13.70 -21.45 0.08
CA ASN A 66 -12.41 -21.58 0.72
C ASN A 66 -11.28 -21.28 -0.26
N THR A 67 -11.35 -21.80 -1.46
CA THR A 67 -10.32 -21.57 -2.50
C THR A 67 -10.27 -20.11 -2.94
N ILE A 68 -11.41 -19.46 -3.16
CA ILE A 68 -11.41 -18.08 -3.64
C ILE A 68 -11.04 -17.08 -2.54
N LEU A 69 -11.32 -17.38 -1.27
CA LEU A 69 -11.00 -16.52 -0.13
C LEU A 69 -9.59 -16.76 0.43
N ASP A 70 -8.97 -17.87 0.06
CA ASP A 70 -7.61 -18.19 0.47
C ASP A 70 -6.59 -17.25 -0.18
N GLY A 71 -5.60 -16.77 0.61
CA GLY A 71 -4.52 -15.93 0.13
C GLY A 71 -4.96 -14.62 -0.54
N GLN A 72 -6.16 -14.11 -0.23
CA GLN A 72 -6.59 -12.81 -0.74
C GLN A 72 -5.70 -11.71 -0.17
N PRO A 73 -5.24 -10.74 -1.00
CA PRO A 73 -4.50 -9.59 -0.51
C PRO A 73 -5.41 -8.74 0.40
N PHE A 74 -4.78 -7.94 1.27
CA PHE A 74 -5.50 -6.95 2.05
C PHE A 74 -6.27 -5.98 1.12
N ILE A 75 -7.40 -5.47 1.60
CA ILE A 75 -8.22 -4.50 0.86
C ILE A 75 -7.80 -3.09 1.30
N PRO A 76 -7.22 -2.26 0.41
CA PRO A 76 -6.92 -0.86 0.72
C PRO A 76 -8.17 -0.08 1.13
N HIS A 77 -8.04 0.87 2.05
CA HIS A 77 -9.18 1.67 2.53
C HIS A 77 -9.90 2.42 1.41
N TYR A 78 -9.17 2.88 0.40
CA TYR A 78 -9.78 3.63 -0.71
C TYR A 78 -10.70 2.80 -1.60
N PHE A 79 -10.66 1.47 -1.60
CA PHE A 79 -11.54 0.65 -2.45
C PHE A 79 -13.03 0.88 -2.14
N GLY A 80 -13.40 0.90 -0.86
CA GLY A 80 -14.78 1.23 -0.47
C GLY A 80 -15.18 2.65 -0.82
N PHE A 81 -14.26 3.58 -0.59
CA PHE A 81 -14.43 5.00 -0.92
C PHE A 81 -14.64 5.22 -2.43
N ASP A 82 -13.86 4.55 -3.28
CA ASP A 82 -13.99 4.61 -4.74
C ASP A 82 -15.31 4.02 -5.21
N VAL A 83 -15.72 2.89 -4.63
CA VAL A 83 -17.03 2.28 -4.96
C VAL A 83 -18.16 3.25 -4.66
N ASP A 84 -18.14 3.94 -3.52
CA ASP A 84 -19.18 4.89 -3.14
C ASP A 84 -19.12 6.17 -3.99
N THR A 85 -17.92 6.66 -4.29
CA THR A 85 -17.72 7.79 -5.22
C THR A 85 -18.26 7.46 -6.61
N ASN A 86 -18.00 6.26 -7.13
CA ASN A 86 -18.47 5.84 -8.44
C ASN A 86 -20.01 5.70 -8.53
N LYS A 87 -20.66 5.32 -7.43
CA LYS A 87 -22.13 5.23 -7.38
C LYS A 87 -22.83 6.58 -7.48
N VAL A 88 -22.24 7.62 -6.90
CA VAL A 88 -22.81 8.98 -6.89
C VAL A 88 -22.29 9.87 -8.01
N GLY A 89 -21.20 9.45 -8.67
CA GLY A 89 -20.45 10.21 -9.66
C GLY A 89 -19.32 11.02 -9.03
N ALA A 90 -18.14 10.95 -9.63
CA ALA A 90 -16.99 11.76 -9.22
C ALA A 90 -17.16 13.21 -9.69
N ASP A 91 -16.58 14.15 -8.93
CA ASP A 91 -16.50 15.55 -9.36
C ASP A 91 -15.54 15.69 -10.56
N ASP A 92 -15.70 16.78 -11.31
CA ASP A 92 -14.75 17.12 -12.38
C ASP A 92 -13.34 17.27 -11.84
N LEU A 93 -12.39 16.51 -12.40
CA LEU A 93 -11.01 16.42 -11.92
C LEU A 93 -10.33 17.80 -11.84
N LYS A 94 -10.35 18.57 -12.94
CA LYS A 94 -9.62 19.85 -13.00
C LYS A 94 -10.11 20.86 -11.95
N PRO A 95 -11.41 21.16 -11.79
CA PRO A 95 -11.89 22.01 -10.70
C PRO A 95 -11.59 21.48 -9.32
N SER A 96 -11.50 20.15 -9.14
CA SER A 96 -11.21 19.53 -7.84
C SER A 96 -9.76 19.75 -7.41
N ILE A 97 -8.80 19.62 -8.33
CA ILE A 97 -7.39 19.81 -8.02
C ILE A 97 -6.97 21.29 -8.03
N ASP A 98 -7.55 22.14 -8.89
CA ASP A 98 -7.19 23.56 -8.99
C ASP A 98 -7.48 24.35 -7.70
N LYS A 99 -8.49 23.93 -6.93
CA LYS A 99 -8.85 24.58 -5.65
C LYS A 99 -7.91 24.24 -4.49
N ILE A 100 -7.04 23.23 -4.63
CA ILE A 100 -6.16 22.78 -3.55
C ILE A 100 -5.06 23.83 -3.34
N PRO A 101 -4.95 24.41 -2.11
CA PRO A 101 -3.94 25.42 -1.83
C PRO A 101 -2.51 24.87 -1.99
N PHE A 102 -1.62 25.71 -2.48
CA PHE A 102 -0.19 25.44 -2.54
C PHE A 102 0.61 26.50 -1.82
N SER A 103 1.65 26.10 -1.10
CA SER A 103 2.60 27.01 -0.43
C SER A 103 4.02 26.50 -0.56
N GLU A 104 4.96 27.38 -0.91
CA GLU A 104 6.38 27.08 -0.95
C GLU A 104 7.01 27.31 0.44
N ASN A 105 8.02 26.49 0.76
CA ASN A 105 8.81 26.58 1.99
C ASN A 105 7.94 26.71 3.26
N ALA A 106 6.91 25.86 3.34
CA ALA A 106 5.90 25.96 4.38
C ALA A 106 6.06 24.86 5.44
N ILE A 107 5.62 25.19 6.64
CA ILE A 107 5.45 24.24 7.75
C ILE A 107 4.00 23.76 7.79
N SER A 108 3.77 22.55 8.24
CA SER A 108 2.44 21.99 8.45
C SER A 108 2.40 21.18 9.72
N GLU A 109 1.21 21.10 10.30
CA GLU A 109 0.90 20.24 11.44
C GLU A 109 -0.17 19.21 11.03
N GLY A 110 -0.41 18.24 11.90
CA GLY A 110 -1.41 17.21 11.70
C GLY A 110 -0.87 16.01 10.95
N LEU A 111 -1.65 15.48 10.02
CA LEU A 111 -1.24 14.36 9.19
C LEU A 111 -0.53 14.87 7.93
N ILE A 112 0.72 14.48 7.78
CA ILE A 112 1.59 14.92 6.68
C ILE A 112 2.08 13.70 5.93
N VAL A 113 1.88 13.69 4.62
CA VAL A 113 2.43 12.70 3.70
C VAL A 113 3.54 13.35 2.90
N ASP A 114 4.75 12.84 3.04
CA ASP A 114 5.90 13.26 2.27
C ASP A 114 6.14 12.24 1.14
N MET A 115 5.96 12.67 -0.10
CA MET A 115 6.08 11.80 -1.25
C MET A 115 7.45 11.85 -1.95
N ARG A 116 8.40 12.60 -1.38
CA ARG A 116 9.77 12.64 -1.87
C ARG A 116 10.44 11.27 -1.68
N ASP A 117 11.55 11.06 -2.37
CA ASP A 117 12.34 9.83 -2.21
C ASP A 117 12.87 9.68 -0.77
N GLU A 118 13.12 8.44 -0.38
CA GLU A 118 13.52 8.11 1.00
C GLU A 118 14.85 8.75 1.43
N GLU A 119 15.78 8.93 0.50
CA GLU A 119 17.06 9.56 0.84
C GLU A 119 16.90 11.04 1.15
N THR A 120 16.09 11.74 0.37
CA THR A 120 15.73 13.14 0.60
C THR A 120 14.94 13.27 1.90
N PHE A 121 13.95 12.41 2.13
CA PHE A 121 13.18 12.38 3.37
C PHE A 121 14.10 12.18 4.60
N LYS A 122 14.98 11.19 4.57
CA LYS A 122 15.88 10.87 5.69
C LYS A 122 16.87 11.99 6.02
N LYS A 123 17.26 12.80 5.03
CA LYS A 123 18.13 13.97 5.23
C LYS A 123 17.41 15.13 5.89
N GLY A 124 16.10 15.25 5.68
CA GLY A 124 15.32 16.31 6.29
C GLY A 124 13.83 16.22 5.96
N HIS A 125 12.97 16.12 6.97
CA HIS A 125 11.53 16.07 6.84
C HIS A 125 10.82 16.82 7.98
N LEU A 126 9.55 17.14 7.79
CA LEU A 126 8.73 17.73 8.85
C LEU A 126 8.42 16.70 9.92
N GLU A 127 8.43 17.13 11.18
CA GLU A 127 8.13 16.30 12.34
C GLU A 127 6.84 15.51 12.15
N GLY A 128 6.95 14.19 12.33
CA GLY A 128 5.81 13.27 12.27
C GLY A 128 5.20 13.07 10.88
N SER A 129 5.89 13.40 9.80
CA SER A 129 5.46 13.08 8.44
C SER A 129 5.67 11.60 8.10
N PHE A 130 4.80 11.05 7.24
CA PHE A 130 4.92 9.70 6.70
C PHE A 130 5.54 9.73 5.31
N ASN A 131 6.59 8.96 5.09
CA ASN A 131 7.23 8.89 3.78
C ASN A 131 6.56 7.85 2.88
N ILE A 132 5.66 8.28 2.01
CA ILE A 132 5.03 7.43 1.00
C ILE A 132 5.53 7.88 -0.37
N GLN A 133 6.61 7.27 -0.83
CA GLN A 133 7.37 7.72 -2.00
C GLN A 133 6.59 7.61 -3.31
N ALA A 134 6.72 8.64 -4.17
CA ALA A 134 6.16 8.67 -5.52
C ALA A 134 7.23 8.84 -6.61
N VAL A 135 8.38 8.19 -6.42
CA VAL A 135 9.62 8.37 -7.21
C VAL A 135 9.52 7.93 -8.67
N SER A 136 8.51 7.15 -9.04
CA SER A 136 8.28 6.72 -10.41
C SER A 136 6.81 6.38 -10.64
N ASP A 137 6.38 6.27 -11.89
CA ASP A 137 5.03 5.83 -12.24
C ASP A 137 4.75 4.38 -11.82
N ASN A 138 5.80 3.56 -11.71
CA ASN A 138 5.72 2.17 -11.24
C ASN A 138 5.74 2.04 -9.71
N ALA A 139 6.05 3.11 -8.98
CA ALA A 139 5.92 3.12 -7.53
C ALA A 139 4.45 2.96 -7.17
N LYS A 140 4.15 2.03 -6.28
CA LYS A 140 2.76 1.76 -5.83
C LYS A 140 2.28 2.82 -4.83
N PHE A 141 2.53 4.11 -5.15
CA PHE A 141 2.20 5.25 -4.30
C PHE A 141 0.71 5.27 -3.96
N GLU A 142 -0.15 5.18 -4.98
CA GLU A 142 -1.60 5.24 -4.84
C GLU A 142 -2.12 4.12 -3.92
N THR A 143 -1.60 2.91 -4.12
CA THR A 143 -1.96 1.75 -3.29
C THR A 143 -1.59 1.98 -1.83
N TRP A 144 -0.36 2.45 -1.55
CA TRP A 144 0.10 2.65 -0.18
C TRP A 144 -0.49 3.91 0.45
N LEU A 145 -0.69 4.99 -0.30
CA LEU A 145 -1.43 6.15 0.17
C LEU A 145 -2.81 5.74 0.67
N GLY A 146 -3.58 5.05 -0.16
CA GLY A 146 -4.94 4.64 0.19
C GLY A 146 -5.04 3.41 1.11
N SER A 147 -3.90 2.80 1.47
CA SER A 147 -3.83 1.75 2.50
C SER A 147 -3.44 2.29 3.88
N ILE A 148 -2.68 3.40 3.91
CA ILE A 148 -2.18 4.03 5.13
C ILE A 148 -3.09 5.16 5.58
N ILE A 149 -3.58 5.98 4.65
CA ILE A 149 -4.47 7.11 4.92
C ILE A 149 -5.91 6.62 4.78
N LYS A 150 -6.72 6.86 5.81
CA LYS A 150 -8.14 6.45 5.83
C LYS A 150 -9.01 7.53 5.15
N PRO A 151 -10.16 7.17 4.57
CA PRO A 151 -11.07 8.14 3.91
C PRO A 151 -11.60 9.26 4.83
N GLU A 152 -11.57 9.07 6.14
CA GLU A 152 -11.93 10.09 7.14
C GLU A 152 -10.77 11.02 7.54
N ASP A 153 -9.54 10.70 7.16
CA ASP A 153 -8.36 11.52 7.42
C ASP A 153 -8.29 12.70 6.44
N THR A 154 -7.82 13.85 6.91
CA THR A 154 -7.33 14.91 6.03
C THR A 154 -5.84 15.08 6.19
N PHE A 155 -5.12 15.43 5.12
CA PHE A 155 -3.67 15.48 5.17
C PHE A 155 -3.07 16.61 4.34
N THR A 156 -1.83 16.96 4.66
CA THR A 156 -0.96 17.83 3.86
C THR A 156 -0.01 16.97 3.04
N LEU A 157 0.18 17.31 1.77
CA LEU A 157 1.11 16.64 0.89
C LEU A 157 2.41 17.46 0.75
N VAL A 158 3.55 16.85 1.03
CA VAL A 158 4.88 17.41 0.75
C VAL A 158 5.38 16.87 -0.58
N ILE A 159 5.78 17.78 -1.46
CA ILE A 159 6.39 17.49 -2.76
C ILE A 159 7.78 18.12 -2.85
N ASP A 160 8.58 17.68 -3.79
CA ASP A 160 9.95 18.16 -4.00
C ASP A 160 10.00 19.54 -4.66
N SER A 161 9.12 19.81 -5.62
CA SER A 161 9.11 21.09 -6.33
C SER A 161 7.70 21.47 -6.81
N LYS A 162 7.51 22.77 -7.06
CA LYS A 162 6.24 23.32 -7.58
C LYS A 162 5.88 22.76 -8.96
N GLU A 163 6.88 22.50 -9.78
CA GLU A 163 6.70 21.97 -11.13
C GLU A 163 6.00 20.62 -11.13
N ASN A 164 6.22 19.83 -10.06
CA ASN A 164 5.63 18.51 -9.90
C ASN A 164 4.22 18.53 -9.30
N LYS A 165 3.72 19.70 -8.85
CA LYS A 165 2.43 19.82 -8.16
C LYS A 165 1.29 19.13 -8.91
N ASP A 166 1.10 19.47 -10.18
CA ASP A 166 -0.04 18.98 -10.96
C ASP A 166 0.05 17.47 -11.20
N ALA A 167 1.26 16.97 -11.52
CA ALA A 167 1.48 15.53 -11.67
C ALA A 167 1.15 14.76 -10.38
N MET A 168 1.57 15.29 -9.23
CA MET A 168 1.34 14.65 -7.94
C MET A 168 -0.14 14.72 -7.52
N LEU A 169 -0.82 15.85 -7.78
CA LEU A 169 -2.26 15.95 -7.55
C LEU A 169 -3.05 14.95 -8.41
N HIS A 170 -2.66 14.74 -9.67
CA HIS A 170 -3.26 13.71 -10.50
C HIS A 170 -3.07 12.30 -9.93
N ARG A 171 -1.92 12.00 -9.33
CA ARG A 171 -1.68 10.70 -8.67
C ARG A 171 -2.59 10.50 -7.46
N VAL A 172 -2.74 11.53 -6.62
CA VAL A 172 -3.65 11.48 -5.47
C VAL A 172 -5.11 11.33 -5.92
N ALA A 173 -5.49 12.03 -6.99
CA ALA A 173 -6.85 11.98 -7.53
C ALA A 173 -7.22 10.65 -8.21
N LYS A 174 -6.24 9.80 -8.58
CA LYS A 174 -6.53 8.44 -9.10
C LYS A 174 -7.32 7.57 -8.12
N ILE A 175 -7.23 7.87 -6.82
CA ILE A 175 -7.95 7.18 -5.75
C ILE A 175 -8.96 8.11 -5.04
N GLY A 176 -9.35 9.20 -5.69
CA GLY A 176 -10.34 10.16 -5.16
C GLY A 176 -9.89 10.96 -3.93
N TYR A 177 -8.62 10.87 -3.53
CA TYR A 177 -8.10 11.46 -2.29
C TYR A 177 -7.72 12.94 -2.40
N GLU A 178 -7.89 13.57 -3.56
CA GLU A 178 -7.78 15.02 -3.71
C GLU A 178 -8.77 15.78 -2.80
N LYS A 179 -9.88 15.16 -2.45
CA LYS A 179 -10.89 15.68 -1.52
C LYS A 179 -10.41 15.71 -0.07
N LEU A 180 -9.42 14.89 0.27
CA LEU A 180 -8.83 14.76 1.61
C LEU A 180 -7.63 15.69 1.80
N LEU A 181 -7.14 16.34 0.72
CA LEU A 181 -6.02 17.25 0.78
C LEU A 181 -6.38 18.61 1.39
N ASN A 182 -5.73 18.95 2.50
CA ASN A 182 -5.79 20.30 3.06
C ASN A 182 -4.99 21.29 2.21
N LYS A 183 -3.78 20.90 1.81
CA LYS A 183 -2.86 21.69 0.97
C LYS A 183 -1.72 20.82 0.44
N VAL A 184 -1.03 21.36 -0.55
CA VAL A 184 0.26 20.85 -1.05
C VAL A 184 1.34 21.84 -0.69
N ILE A 185 2.51 21.38 -0.25
CA ILE A 185 3.63 22.25 0.12
C ILE A 185 4.96 21.73 -0.41
N THR A 186 5.91 22.65 -0.61
CA THR A 186 7.33 22.32 -0.49
C THR A 186 7.81 22.76 0.89
N ILE A 187 8.89 22.17 1.38
CA ILE A 187 9.49 22.50 2.68
C ILE A 187 10.83 23.21 2.50
N SER A 188 11.22 24.05 3.46
CA SER A 188 12.56 24.63 3.55
C SER A 188 13.49 23.66 4.28
N ASP A 189 14.80 23.90 4.20
CA ASP A 189 15.82 23.11 4.93
C ASP A 189 15.93 23.48 6.43
N GLU A 190 15.04 24.33 6.93
CA GLU A 190 15.08 24.78 8.33
C GLU A 190 14.15 23.97 9.23
N ASN A 191 14.61 23.66 10.44
CA ASN A 191 13.83 22.98 11.48
C ASN A 191 13.27 21.62 11.03
N LEU A 192 14.06 20.85 10.31
CA LEU A 192 13.71 19.51 9.88
C LEU A 192 14.23 18.45 10.85
N GLU A 193 13.44 17.39 10.99
CA GLU A 193 13.90 16.14 11.59
C GLU A 193 14.70 15.32 10.58
N THR A 194 15.58 14.47 11.09
CA THR A 194 16.38 13.54 10.29
C THR A 194 16.16 12.11 10.78
N THR A 195 16.22 11.14 9.91
CA THR A 195 16.17 9.73 10.29
C THR A 195 17.56 9.23 10.64
N GLU A 196 17.73 8.64 11.82
CA GLU A 196 18.99 8.03 12.22
C GLU A 196 19.37 6.87 11.29
N LYS A 197 20.65 6.80 10.93
CA LYS A 197 21.17 5.76 10.04
C LYS A 197 21.54 4.52 10.85
N LEU A 198 21.02 3.35 10.44
CA LEU A 198 21.39 2.06 11.00
C LEU A 198 22.88 1.75 10.73
N ASN A 199 23.60 1.35 11.77
CA ASN A 199 24.91 0.73 11.58
C ASN A 199 24.71 -0.73 11.15
N LEU A 200 24.85 -0.99 9.86
CA LEU A 200 24.55 -2.28 9.25
C LEU A 200 25.45 -3.40 9.77
N GLU A 201 26.74 -3.13 10.00
CA GLU A 201 27.69 -4.12 10.54
C GLU A 201 27.38 -4.50 11.98
N ASP A 202 27.00 -3.51 12.81
CA ASP A 202 26.54 -3.81 14.18
C ASP A 202 25.25 -4.60 14.14
N PHE A 203 24.29 -4.24 13.31
CA PHE A 203 23.04 -4.96 13.17
C PHE A 203 23.24 -6.41 12.72
N LYS A 204 24.11 -6.69 11.74
CA LYS A 204 24.44 -8.05 11.30
C LYS A 204 25.00 -8.92 12.42
N ASN A 205 25.86 -8.34 13.26
CA ASN A 205 26.54 -9.09 14.33
C ASN A 205 25.73 -9.18 15.63
N ASN A 206 24.75 -8.32 15.83
CA ASN A 206 24.02 -8.15 17.08
C ASN A 206 22.52 -7.92 16.85
N SER A 207 21.90 -8.63 15.94
CA SER A 207 20.47 -8.44 15.60
C SER A 207 19.52 -8.68 16.80
N ASP A 208 19.96 -9.46 17.78
CA ASP A 208 19.24 -9.72 19.04
C ASP A 208 19.11 -8.49 19.96
N LYS A 209 19.90 -7.44 19.73
CA LYS A 209 19.80 -6.16 20.43
C LYS A 209 18.70 -5.25 19.87
N TYR A 210 18.03 -5.66 18.81
CA TYR A 210 17.00 -4.88 18.13
C TYR A 210 15.65 -5.59 18.17
N THR A 211 14.58 -4.82 18.17
CA THR A 211 13.24 -5.30 17.82
C THR A 211 13.10 -5.21 16.30
N ILE A 212 13.01 -6.35 15.62
CA ILE A 212 12.90 -6.38 14.15
C ILE A 212 11.43 -6.46 13.77
N VAL A 213 10.96 -5.51 12.93
CA VAL A 213 9.57 -5.42 12.51
C VAL A 213 9.48 -5.69 11.00
N ASP A 214 8.80 -6.78 10.64
CA ASP A 214 8.50 -7.13 9.25
C ASP A 214 7.13 -6.54 8.88
N ILE A 215 7.14 -5.56 7.98
CA ILE A 215 5.91 -4.87 7.53
C ILE A 215 5.37 -5.40 6.20
N ARG A 216 5.83 -6.57 5.75
CA ARG A 216 5.27 -7.26 4.59
C ARG A 216 3.85 -7.75 4.87
N ASN A 217 3.12 -8.08 3.82
CA ASN A 217 1.82 -8.73 3.97
C ASN A 217 1.98 -10.12 4.61
N ASN A 218 0.97 -10.58 5.32
CA ASN A 218 1.01 -11.88 6.00
C ASN A 218 1.37 -13.03 5.04
N SER A 219 0.82 -13.04 3.82
CA SER A 219 1.16 -14.04 2.80
C SER A 219 2.66 -14.06 2.43
N GLU A 220 3.30 -12.89 2.33
CA GLU A 220 4.74 -12.80 2.07
C GLU A 220 5.58 -13.33 3.25
N VAL A 221 5.09 -13.18 4.48
CA VAL A 221 5.75 -13.68 5.69
C VAL A 221 5.57 -15.19 5.81
N GLU A 222 4.42 -15.73 5.45
CA GLU A 222 4.11 -17.17 5.40
C GLU A 222 4.96 -17.91 4.36
N GLU A 223 5.26 -17.28 3.22
CA GLU A 223 6.17 -17.81 2.20
C GLU A 223 7.63 -17.93 2.68
N GLY A 224 8.03 -17.11 3.65
CA GLY A 224 9.33 -17.16 4.28
C GLY A 224 9.72 -15.87 5.01
N LYS A 225 10.33 -16.01 6.17
CA LYS A 225 10.87 -14.90 6.96
C LYS A 225 12.32 -14.61 6.58
N PHE A 226 12.72 -13.34 6.61
CA PHE A 226 14.13 -12.93 6.50
C PHE A 226 14.84 -13.04 7.86
N PHE A 227 14.12 -12.82 8.97
CA PHE A 227 14.61 -12.93 10.33
C PHE A 227 13.62 -13.77 11.15
N ASP A 228 14.07 -14.85 11.77
CA ASP A 228 13.21 -15.71 12.61
C ASP A 228 12.60 -14.94 13.79
N SER A 229 13.35 -13.97 14.34
CA SER A 229 12.92 -13.13 15.47
C SER A 229 12.03 -11.97 15.09
N ALA A 230 11.78 -11.73 13.79
CA ALA A 230 10.95 -10.60 13.35
C ALA A 230 9.50 -10.80 13.76
N ILE A 231 8.93 -9.72 14.30
CA ILE A 231 7.48 -9.60 14.55
C ILE A 231 6.79 -9.04 13.31
N SER A 232 5.65 -9.64 12.95
CA SER A 232 4.90 -9.24 11.76
C SER A 232 3.87 -8.17 12.11
N HIS A 233 4.00 -6.99 11.50
CA HIS A 233 3.03 -5.90 11.55
C HIS A 233 2.84 -5.33 10.15
N PRO A 234 1.90 -5.85 9.34
CA PRO A 234 1.69 -5.41 7.97
C PRO A 234 1.49 -3.90 7.85
N LEU A 235 2.10 -3.28 6.82
CA LEU A 235 2.12 -1.82 6.66
C LEU A 235 0.73 -1.19 6.63
N ASN A 236 -0.26 -1.87 6.05
CA ASN A 236 -1.65 -1.39 6.00
C ASN A 236 -2.34 -1.34 7.38
N GLU A 237 -1.82 -2.06 8.39
CA GLU A 237 -2.35 -2.10 9.74
C GLU A 237 -1.46 -1.34 10.74
N LEU A 238 -0.27 -0.95 10.33
CA LEU A 238 0.79 -0.46 11.21
C LEU A 238 0.40 0.80 12.00
N ARG A 239 -0.40 1.70 11.41
CA ARG A 239 -0.90 2.89 12.13
C ARG A 239 -1.76 2.55 13.35
N ASP A 240 -2.48 1.44 13.29
CA ASP A 240 -3.40 1.01 14.33
C ASP A 240 -2.72 0.05 15.33
N THR A 241 -1.74 -0.74 14.88
CA THR A 241 -1.05 -1.78 15.69
C THR A 241 0.30 -1.35 16.24
N ALA A 242 0.81 -0.16 15.91
CA ALA A 242 2.13 0.31 16.33
C ALA A 242 2.38 0.18 17.85
N ASN A 243 1.37 0.45 18.69
CA ASN A 243 1.49 0.37 20.15
C ASN A 243 1.65 -1.07 20.70
N GLU A 244 1.50 -2.09 19.87
CA GLU A 244 1.72 -3.49 20.24
C GLU A 244 3.19 -3.88 20.09
N ILE A 245 4.00 -3.03 19.46
CA ILE A 245 5.43 -3.27 19.21
C ILE A 245 6.23 -2.99 20.47
N PRO A 246 7.08 -3.94 20.96
CA PRO A 246 7.95 -3.71 22.10
C PRO A 246 8.96 -2.58 21.85
N THR A 247 9.11 -1.68 22.82
CA THR A 247 9.98 -0.49 22.74
C THR A 247 11.17 -0.51 23.70
N ASP A 248 11.47 -1.66 24.27
CA ASP A 248 12.61 -1.87 25.17
C ASP A 248 13.96 -1.93 24.45
N LYS A 249 13.94 -2.07 23.13
CA LYS A 249 15.11 -2.08 22.25
C LYS A 249 14.88 -1.12 21.06
N PRO A 250 15.96 -0.63 20.42
CA PRO A 250 15.83 0.05 19.14
C PRO A 250 15.11 -0.83 18.11
N ILE A 251 14.32 -0.21 17.26
CA ILE A 251 13.49 -0.90 16.28
C ILE A 251 14.16 -0.83 14.90
N VAL A 252 14.17 -1.94 14.18
CA VAL A 252 14.59 -2.01 12.76
C VAL A 252 13.41 -2.47 11.93
N VAL A 253 12.98 -1.62 11.02
CA VAL A 253 11.85 -1.89 10.12
C VAL A 253 12.36 -2.39 8.78
N HIS A 254 11.78 -3.47 8.27
CA HIS A 254 12.08 -3.96 6.93
C HIS A 254 10.83 -4.37 6.14
N CYS A 255 10.98 -4.41 4.84
CA CYS A 255 10.03 -5.01 3.90
C CYS A 255 10.78 -5.94 2.92
N ALA A 256 10.20 -6.26 1.75
CA ALA A 256 10.84 -7.13 0.77
C ALA A 256 11.97 -6.45 -0.03
N GLY A 257 11.98 -5.13 -0.19
CA GLY A 257 12.91 -4.46 -1.10
C GLY A 257 13.24 -3.00 -0.81
N GLY A 258 12.89 -2.47 0.38
CA GLY A 258 13.24 -1.11 0.80
C GLY A 258 12.12 -0.08 0.65
N TYR A 259 11.32 -0.14 -0.41
CA TYR A 259 10.30 0.88 -0.70
C TYR A 259 9.26 1.10 0.44
N ARG A 260 8.66 0.02 0.97
CA ARG A 260 7.64 0.09 2.03
C ARG A 260 8.22 0.46 3.39
N SER A 261 9.47 0.09 3.66
CA SER A 261 10.07 0.27 4.97
C SER A 261 10.30 1.75 5.32
N ALA A 262 10.46 2.63 4.34
CA ALA A 262 10.49 4.08 4.55
C ALA A 262 9.16 4.59 5.14
N ALA A 263 8.02 4.13 4.61
CA ALA A 263 6.71 4.46 5.18
C ALA A 263 6.53 3.84 6.57
N GLY A 264 6.89 2.57 6.75
CA GLY A 264 6.77 1.89 8.04
C GLY A 264 7.60 2.53 9.14
N SER A 265 8.86 2.85 8.88
CA SER A 265 9.74 3.49 9.86
C SER A 265 9.24 4.89 10.25
N SER A 266 8.80 5.70 9.29
CA SER A 266 8.25 7.04 9.56
C SER A 266 6.94 6.99 10.36
N ILE A 267 6.08 6.00 10.14
CA ILE A 267 4.88 5.77 10.95
C ILE A 267 5.27 5.44 12.39
N LEU A 268 6.23 4.52 12.58
CA LEU A 268 6.66 4.12 13.92
C LEU A 268 7.39 5.26 14.65
N GLN A 269 8.20 6.06 13.98
CA GLN A 269 8.83 7.26 14.56
C GLN A 269 7.77 8.22 15.13
N LYS A 270 6.68 8.47 14.41
CA LYS A 270 5.57 9.32 14.88
C LYS A 270 4.78 8.68 16.03
N LYS A 271 4.58 7.37 16.00
CA LYS A 271 3.68 6.68 16.94
C LYS A 271 4.34 6.30 18.26
N LEU A 272 5.65 6.00 18.22
CA LEU A 272 6.38 5.45 19.35
C LEU A 272 7.35 6.51 19.90
N ASN A 273 7.11 6.95 21.12
CA ASN A 273 7.98 7.92 21.79
C ASN A 273 9.13 7.22 22.54
N GLY A 274 10.30 7.81 22.51
CA GLY A 274 11.44 7.40 23.35
C GLY A 274 12.17 6.15 22.87
N VAL A 275 11.91 5.67 21.66
CA VAL A 275 12.63 4.57 21.03
C VAL A 275 13.15 5.00 19.66
N THR A 276 14.40 4.62 19.37
CA THR A 276 14.99 4.86 18.04
C THR A 276 14.41 3.85 17.02
N VAL A 277 13.98 4.35 15.87
CA VAL A 277 13.45 3.55 14.76
C VAL A 277 14.36 3.69 13.56
N TYR A 278 14.90 2.59 13.08
CA TYR A 278 15.73 2.51 11.89
C TYR A 278 14.96 1.92 10.71
N ASP A 279 15.24 2.42 9.53
CA ASP A 279 14.82 1.82 8.26
C ASP A 279 15.97 0.97 7.69
N LEU A 280 15.74 -0.34 7.54
CA LEU A 280 16.71 -1.23 6.90
C LEU A 280 16.82 -0.98 5.39
N SER A 281 15.76 -0.43 4.77
CA SER A 281 15.73 -0.04 3.36
C SER A 281 16.21 -1.15 2.42
N ASP A 282 16.97 -0.81 1.41
CA ASP A 282 17.55 -1.72 0.40
C ASP A 282 18.56 -2.72 0.98
N ASN A 283 19.10 -2.46 2.18
CA ASN A 283 20.02 -3.39 2.85
C ASN A 283 19.39 -4.74 3.19
N ILE A 284 18.04 -4.85 3.17
CA ILE A 284 17.34 -6.15 3.31
C ILE A 284 17.81 -7.18 2.28
N LYS A 285 18.34 -6.73 1.13
CA LYS A 285 18.86 -7.60 0.07
C LYS A 285 20.06 -8.44 0.52
N GLU A 286 20.78 -8.01 1.57
CA GLU A 286 21.91 -8.72 2.15
C GLU A 286 21.51 -9.85 3.11
N PHE A 287 20.22 -9.98 3.42
CA PHE A 287 19.63 -10.97 4.33
C PHE A 287 18.69 -11.97 3.62
N LYS A 288 18.68 -11.95 2.29
CA LYS A 288 17.87 -12.86 1.46
C LYS A 288 18.59 -14.17 1.18
#